data_8c4cfa87adec4cd5add9228124d1ee70
#
_entry.id   8c4cfa87adec4cd5add9228124d1ee70
#
_cell.length_a   1.000
_cell.length_b   1.000
_cell.length_c   1.000
_cell.angle_alpha   90.00
_cell.angle_beta   90.00
_cell.angle_gamma   90.00
#
_symmetry.space_group_name_H-M   'P 1'
#
loop_
_entity.id
_entity.type
_entity.pdbx_description
1 polymer ?
#
loop_
_entity_poly.entity_id
_entity_poly.type
_entity_poly.pdbx_seq_one_letter_code
_entity_poly.pdbx_strand_id
1 'polypeptide(L)'
;MTTTDNHTSSHTSSDTSSPTRMLLDPGMNLTLRPMRYPHFYDRYRDAIKNTWTVEEVDLHSDLKDLQRLTDAERHLVSRLVAFFATGDTIVSNNLVLNLYQHVNSPEGRLYLSRQLFEEAVHVQFYLTLLDTYVPDEDERHQAFDAVEKIPSIKARPTTASSGSTRSSSSTGWRPASTGVRSCST
;
A
#
# COMPACT_ATOMS: atom_id res chain seq x y z
N MET A 1 -27.23 16.91 73.51
CA MET A 1 -26.11 15.99 73.22
C MET A 1 -26.50 15.17 72.02
N THR A 2 -26.10 15.58 70.81
CA THR A 2 -26.36 14.90 69.60
C THR A 2 -25.06 14.92 68.81
N THR A 3 -24.39 13.76 68.74
CA THR A 3 -23.16 13.50 68.04
C THR A 3 -23.49 13.22 66.58
N THR A 4 -22.96 14.03 65.70
CA THR A 4 -23.03 13.86 64.21
C THR A 4 -21.76 13.13 63.75
N ASP A 5 -21.93 11.88 63.32
CA ASP A 5 -20.87 11.10 62.69
C ASP A 5 -20.71 11.55 61.26
N ASN A 6 -19.50 12.02 60.90
CA ASN A 6 -19.13 12.48 59.61
C ASN A 6 -18.43 11.32 58.90
N HIS A 7 -19.15 10.60 58.00
CA HIS A 7 -18.59 9.54 57.17
C HIS A 7 -17.93 10.16 55.94
N THR A 8 -16.61 10.31 56.01
CA THR A 8 -15.80 10.72 54.86
C THR A 8 -15.55 9.50 53.96
N SER A 9 -16.31 9.39 52.87
CA SER A 9 -16.06 8.41 51.82
C SER A 9 -14.89 8.88 50.97
N SER A 10 -13.74 8.29 51.15
CA SER A 10 -12.59 8.43 50.27
C SER A 10 -12.83 7.63 48.97
N HIS A 11 -13.26 8.32 47.89
CA HIS A 11 -13.22 7.79 46.55
C HIS A 11 -11.75 7.73 46.08
N THR A 12 -11.11 6.59 46.20
CA THR A 12 -9.90 6.27 45.47
C THR A 12 -10.28 6.00 44.01
N SER A 13 -10.21 7.04 43.17
CA SER A 13 -10.21 6.88 41.74
C SER A 13 -8.92 6.18 41.35
N SER A 14 -9.00 4.88 41.11
CA SER A 14 -7.95 4.11 40.42
C SER A 14 -7.88 4.55 38.97
N ASP A 15 -7.00 5.52 38.72
CA ASP A 15 -6.64 5.91 37.34
C ASP A 15 -5.84 4.76 36.71
N THR A 16 -6.57 3.78 36.20
CA THR A 16 -5.98 2.71 35.33
C THR A 16 -5.77 3.29 33.95
N SER A 17 -4.76 4.18 33.84
CA SER A 17 -4.24 4.54 32.53
C SER A 17 -3.58 3.30 31.91
N SER A 18 -4.33 2.60 31.04
CA SER A 18 -3.77 1.56 30.21
C SER A 18 -2.55 2.12 29.48
N PRO A 19 -1.42 1.40 29.44
CA PRO A 19 -0.20 1.88 28.83
C PRO A 19 -0.50 2.34 27.41
N THR A 20 -0.12 3.60 27.10
CA THR A 20 -0.38 4.21 25.80
C THR A 20 0.40 3.45 24.74
N ARG A 21 -0.30 2.62 23.96
CA ARG A 21 0.27 1.81 22.89
C ARG A 21 0.86 2.70 21.82
N MET A 22 2.11 2.49 21.45
CA MET A 22 2.77 3.22 20.36
C MET A 22 2.30 2.69 18.99
N LEU A 23 2.51 3.48 17.93
CA LEU A 23 2.05 3.15 16.55
C LEU A 23 2.55 1.78 16.04
N LEU A 24 3.75 1.38 16.43
CA LEU A 24 4.40 0.15 15.99
C LEU A 24 4.42 -0.95 17.05
N ASP A 25 3.73 -0.77 18.17
CA ASP A 25 3.60 -1.83 19.16
C ASP A 25 2.86 -3.03 18.58
N PRO A 26 3.21 -4.27 18.98
CA PRO A 26 2.59 -5.48 18.43
C PRO A 26 1.07 -5.51 18.61
N GLY A 27 0.40 -6.04 17.61
CA GLY A 27 -1.05 -6.22 17.59
C GLY A 27 -1.79 -5.12 16.87
N MET A 28 -3.11 -5.22 16.88
CA MET A 28 -4.01 -4.29 16.19
C MET A 28 -4.89 -3.57 17.22
N ASN A 29 -4.99 -2.26 17.11
CA ASN A 29 -5.99 -1.49 17.85
C ASN A 29 -7.29 -1.47 17.05
N LEU A 30 -8.40 -1.89 17.67
CA LEU A 30 -9.74 -1.89 17.08
C LEU A 30 -10.57 -0.65 17.50
N THR A 31 -10.03 0.19 18.38
CA THR A 31 -10.72 1.39 18.85
C THR A 31 -10.65 2.49 17.82
N LEU A 32 -11.81 2.83 17.25
CA LEU A 32 -11.91 3.87 16.21
C LEU A 32 -12.10 5.27 16.80
N ARG A 33 -12.58 5.37 18.04
CA ARG A 33 -12.82 6.64 18.76
C ARG A 33 -12.48 6.51 20.24
N PRO A 34 -11.83 7.49 20.85
CA PRO A 34 -11.21 8.66 20.21
C PRO A 34 -10.06 8.26 19.29
N MET A 35 -9.85 9.02 18.21
CA MET A 35 -8.72 8.78 17.29
C MET A 35 -7.41 9.08 17.99
N ARG A 36 -6.46 8.19 17.84
CA ARG A 36 -5.12 8.31 18.44
C ARG A 36 -4.16 9.12 17.57
N TYR A 37 -4.30 8.94 16.26
CA TYR A 37 -3.47 9.59 15.25
C TYR A 37 -4.34 10.29 14.21
N PRO A 38 -5.10 11.34 14.59
CA PRO A 38 -6.07 12.00 13.71
C PRO A 38 -5.44 12.54 12.42
N HIS A 39 -4.16 12.93 12.47
CA HIS A 39 -3.44 13.42 11.30
C HIS A 39 -3.36 12.39 10.15
N PHE A 40 -3.29 11.08 10.43
CA PHE A 40 -3.35 10.07 9.38
C PHE A 40 -4.74 10.00 8.73
N TYR A 41 -5.78 10.15 9.55
CA TYR A 41 -7.14 10.20 9.03
C TYR A 41 -7.39 11.46 8.16
N ASP A 42 -6.86 12.60 8.59
CA ASP A 42 -6.96 13.84 7.82
C ASP A 42 -6.22 13.71 6.48
N ARG A 43 -5.00 13.16 6.47
CA ARG A 43 -4.25 12.86 5.25
C ARG A 43 -4.98 11.88 4.33
N TYR A 44 -5.59 10.83 4.88
CA TYR A 44 -6.44 9.93 4.12
C TYR A 44 -7.59 10.67 3.42
N ARG A 45 -8.30 11.54 4.16
CA ARG A 45 -9.41 12.32 3.61
C ARG A 45 -8.96 13.29 2.51
N ASP A 46 -7.82 13.92 2.69
CA ASP A 46 -7.27 14.84 1.70
C ASP A 46 -6.85 14.09 0.43
N ALA A 47 -6.24 12.93 0.57
CA ALA A 47 -5.88 12.07 -0.56
C ALA A 47 -7.12 11.58 -1.35
N ILE A 48 -8.23 11.27 -0.65
CA ILE A 48 -9.50 10.91 -1.33
C ILE A 48 -10.04 12.07 -2.19
N LYS A 49 -9.92 13.33 -1.72
CA LYS A 49 -10.37 14.50 -2.51
C LYS A 49 -9.55 14.71 -3.77
N ASN A 50 -8.31 14.29 -3.77
CA ASN A 50 -7.37 14.40 -4.89
C ASN A 50 -7.29 13.11 -5.72
N THR A 51 -8.30 12.26 -5.66
CA THR A 51 -8.36 11.06 -6.50
C THR A 51 -8.42 11.45 -7.97
N TRP A 52 -7.60 10.81 -8.77
CA TRP A 52 -7.57 10.95 -10.22
C TRP A 52 -7.60 9.56 -10.87
N THR A 53 -7.93 9.50 -12.15
CA THR A 53 -7.92 8.27 -12.94
C THR A 53 -7.05 8.43 -14.19
N VAL A 54 -6.58 7.32 -14.74
CA VAL A 54 -5.71 7.31 -15.92
C VAL A 54 -6.44 7.92 -17.12
N GLU A 55 -7.75 7.75 -17.19
CA GLU A 55 -8.62 8.23 -18.26
C GLU A 55 -8.73 9.77 -18.30
N GLU A 56 -8.39 10.46 -17.21
CA GLU A 56 -8.37 11.93 -17.16
C GLU A 56 -7.15 12.53 -17.87
N VAL A 57 -6.14 11.72 -18.19
CA VAL A 57 -4.90 12.18 -18.81
C VAL A 57 -4.94 11.93 -20.31
N ASP A 58 -4.92 13.02 -21.11
CA ASP A 58 -4.89 12.92 -22.58
C ASP A 58 -3.47 12.62 -23.07
N LEU A 59 -3.15 11.35 -23.24
CA LEU A 59 -1.87 10.88 -23.79
C LEU A 59 -1.78 11.00 -25.31
N HIS A 60 -2.91 11.19 -26.02
CA HIS A 60 -2.91 11.27 -27.48
C HIS A 60 -2.31 12.57 -28.00
N SER A 61 -2.40 13.66 -27.22
CA SER A 61 -1.79 14.93 -27.56
C SER A 61 -0.27 14.83 -27.68
N ASP A 62 0.37 13.94 -26.92
CA ASP A 62 1.82 13.78 -26.85
C ASP A 62 2.38 12.98 -28.04
N LEU A 63 1.54 12.23 -28.77
CA LEU A 63 2.01 11.41 -29.90
C LEU A 63 2.72 12.21 -30.98
N LYS A 64 2.32 13.48 -31.20
CA LYS A 64 2.99 14.36 -32.17
C LYS A 64 4.38 14.78 -31.70
N ASP A 65 4.57 14.95 -30.41
CA ASP A 65 5.85 15.36 -29.86
C ASP A 65 6.80 14.18 -29.76
N LEU A 66 6.29 12.96 -29.50
CA LEU A 66 7.05 11.72 -29.57
C LEU A 66 7.68 11.49 -30.96
N GLN A 67 7.00 11.87 -32.05
CA GLN A 67 7.56 11.77 -33.40
C GLN A 67 8.77 12.66 -33.63
N ARG A 68 8.95 13.73 -32.83
CA ARG A 68 10.08 14.66 -32.92
C ARG A 68 11.29 14.20 -32.11
N LEU A 69 11.09 13.24 -31.20
CA LEU A 69 12.18 12.71 -30.38
C LEU A 69 13.17 11.92 -31.23
N THR A 70 14.44 12.05 -30.92
CA THR A 70 15.50 11.18 -31.45
C THR A 70 15.33 9.77 -30.90
N ASP A 71 15.98 8.80 -31.52
CA ASP A 71 15.96 7.40 -31.05
C ASP A 71 16.51 7.26 -29.63
N ALA A 72 17.53 8.06 -29.28
CA ALA A 72 18.11 8.08 -27.94
C ALA A 72 17.11 8.61 -26.90
N GLU A 73 16.35 9.66 -27.23
CA GLU A 73 15.32 10.22 -26.34
C GLU A 73 14.15 9.27 -26.16
N ARG A 74 13.66 8.65 -27.25
CA ARG A 74 12.62 7.60 -27.16
C ARG A 74 13.08 6.43 -26.30
N HIS A 75 14.31 5.96 -26.51
CA HIS A 75 14.90 4.90 -25.68
C HIS A 75 14.94 5.29 -24.21
N LEU A 76 15.34 6.52 -23.89
CA LEU A 76 15.35 7.02 -22.53
C LEU A 76 13.95 7.04 -21.91
N VAL A 77 12.96 7.58 -22.62
CA VAL A 77 11.57 7.65 -22.15
C VAL A 77 11.02 6.25 -21.85
N SER A 78 11.14 5.31 -22.79
CA SER A 78 10.63 3.94 -22.60
C SER A 78 11.26 3.24 -21.39
N ARG A 79 12.58 3.43 -21.17
CA ARG A 79 13.28 2.86 -20.01
C ARG A 79 12.88 3.49 -18.68
N LEU A 80 12.69 4.82 -18.67
CA LEU A 80 12.24 5.52 -17.47
C LEU A 80 10.81 5.10 -17.07
N VAL A 81 9.90 5.01 -18.03
CA VAL A 81 8.52 4.60 -17.75
C VAL A 81 8.48 3.16 -17.22
N ALA A 82 9.19 2.22 -17.84
CA ALA A 82 9.30 0.84 -17.34
C ALA A 82 9.94 0.78 -15.93
N PHE A 83 10.94 1.63 -15.68
CA PHE A 83 11.57 1.74 -14.37
C PHE A 83 10.58 2.21 -13.29
N PHE A 84 9.77 3.23 -13.55
CA PHE A 84 8.78 3.73 -12.60
C PHE A 84 7.67 2.70 -12.35
N ALA A 85 7.14 2.06 -13.39
CA ALA A 85 6.14 1.00 -13.23
C ALA A 85 6.64 -0.14 -12.33
N THR A 86 7.90 -0.56 -12.52
CA THR A 86 8.53 -1.59 -11.67
C THR A 86 8.77 -1.06 -10.25
N GLY A 87 9.20 0.19 -10.12
CA GLY A 87 9.44 0.85 -8.84
C GLY A 87 8.19 0.89 -7.97
N ASP A 88 7.07 1.34 -8.51
CA ASP A 88 5.81 1.45 -7.78
C ASP A 88 5.24 0.08 -7.41
N THR A 89 5.48 -0.95 -8.24
CA THR A 89 5.18 -2.34 -7.86
C THR A 89 5.98 -2.79 -6.64
N ILE A 90 7.26 -2.42 -6.55
CA ILE A 90 8.12 -2.72 -5.39
C ILE A 90 7.63 -1.96 -4.16
N VAL A 91 7.26 -0.69 -4.31
CA VAL A 91 6.70 0.14 -3.22
C VAL A 91 5.40 -0.46 -2.70
N SER A 92 4.48 -0.85 -3.58
CA SER A 92 3.22 -1.51 -3.23
C SER A 92 3.46 -2.77 -2.39
N ASN A 93 4.36 -3.64 -2.83
CA ASN A 93 4.73 -4.84 -2.08
C ASN A 93 5.30 -4.50 -0.70
N ASN A 94 6.15 -3.48 -0.61
CA ASN A 94 6.77 -3.05 0.64
C ASN A 94 5.75 -2.46 1.62
N LEU A 95 4.77 -1.69 1.13
CA LEU A 95 3.67 -1.16 1.93
C LEU A 95 2.87 -2.28 2.59
N VAL A 96 2.54 -3.34 1.84
CA VAL A 96 1.74 -4.46 2.36
C VAL A 96 2.56 -5.36 3.27
N LEU A 97 3.71 -5.85 2.80
CA LEU A 97 4.46 -6.91 3.47
C LEU A 97 5.29 -6.40 4.64
N ASN A 98 5.83 -5.19 4.54
CA ASN A 98 6.79 -4.68 5.51
C ASN A 98 6.28 -3.52 6.38
N LEU A 99 5.22 -2.84 5.98
CA LEU A 99 4.73 -1.68 6.73
C LEU A 99 3.33 -1.88 7.29
N TYR A 100 2.35 -2.21 6.47
CA TYR A 100 0.94 -2.27 6.85
C TYR A 100 0.69 -3.19 8.05
N GLN A 101 1.34 -4.36 8.09
CA GLN A 101 1.19 -5.33 9.17
C GLN A 101 1.73 -4.85 10.52
N HIS A 102 2.70 -3.93 10.51
CA HIS A 102 3.34 -3.41 11.73
C HIS A 102 2.64 -2.18 12.31
N VAL A 103 1.81 -1.50 11.52
CA VAL A 103 1.04 -0.35 11.99
C VAL A 103 -0.19 -0.84 12.74
N ASN A 104 -0.30 -0.53 14.03
CA ASN A 104 -1.40 -1.00 14.88
C ASN A 104 -2.62 -0.06 14.90
N SER A 105 -2.53 1.15 14.34
CA SER A 105 -3.61 2.13 14.37
C SER A 105 -4.54 2.01 13.16
N PRO A 106 -5.87 2.07 13.36
CA PRO A 106 -6.83 2.05 12.26
C PRO A 106 -6.63 3.22 11.30
N GLU A 107 -6.35 4.43 11.82
CA GLU A 107 -6.14 5.65 11.04
C GLU A 107 -4.89 5.52 10.15
N GLY A 108 -3.79 4.97 10.69
CA GLY A 108 -2.57 4.71 9.94
C GLY A 108 -2.80 3.71 8.82
N ARG A 109 -3.57 2.65 9.08
CA ARG A 109 -3.92 1.64 8.06
C ARG A 109 -4.84 2.20 6.97
N LEU A 110 -5.79 3.07 7.30
CA LEU A 110 -6.60 3.78 6.29
C LEU A 110 -5.71 4.59 5.34
N TYR A 111 -4.76 5.35 5.90
CA TYR A 111 -3.81 6.12 5.10
C TYR A 111 -2.95 5.23 4.20
N LEU A 112 -2.38 4.15 4.73
CA LEU A 112 -1.58 3.21 3.95
C LEU A 112 -2.38 2.48 2.86
N SER A 113 -3.66 2.17 3.12
CA SER A 113 -4.55 1.59 2.10
C SER A 113 -4.79 2.56 0.94
N ARG A 114 -4.92 3.85 1.24
CA ARG A 114 -5.04 4.87 0.20
C ARG A 114 -3.74 5.03 -0.59
N GLN A 115 -2.60 5.01 0.09
CA GLN A 115 -1.30 5.04 -0.58
C GLN A 115 -1.12 3.84 -1.52
N LEU A 116 -1.48 2.63 -1.07
CA LEU A 116 -1.45 1.44 -1.91
C LEU A 116 -2.33 1.57 -3.16
N PHE A 117 -3.49 2.20 -3.05
CA PHE A 117 -4.35 2.50 -4.19
C PHE A 117 -3.67 3.47 -5.17
N GLU A 118 -2.98 4.51 -4.68
CA GLU A 118 -2.23 5.44 -5.54
C GLU A 118 -1.14 4.71 -6.33
N GLU A 119 -0.37 3.84 -5.68
CA GLU A 119 0.65 3.06 -6.38
C GLU A 119 0.05 2.18 -7.50
N ALA A 120 -1.14 1.62 -7.27
CA ALA A 120 -1.83 0.85 -8.29
C ALA A 120 -2.27 1.72 -9.50
N VAL A 121 -2.75 2.94 -9.24
CA VAL A 121 -3.10 3.91 -10.30
C VAL A 121 -1.86 4.35 -11.07
N HIS A 122 -0.74 4.59 -10.38
CA HIS A 122 0.54 4.91 -11.03
C HIS A 122 1.02 3.79 -11.96
N VAL A 123 0.99 2.54 -11.50
CA VAL A 123 1.36 1.39 -12.33
C VAL A 123 0.47 1.32 -13.57
N GLN A 124 -0.85 1.44 -13.41
CA GLN A 124 -1.79 1.49 -14.54
C GLN A 124 -1.45 2.62 -15.51
N PHE A 125 -1.14 3.80 -14.99
CA PHE A 125 -0.75 4.96 -15.81
C PHE A 125 0.52 4.68 -16.62
N TYR A 126 1.58 4.15 -16.01
CA TYR A 126 2.81 3.84 -16.72
C TYR A 126 2.65 2.72 -17.76
N LEU A 127 1.81 1.73 -17.50
CA LEU A 127 1.48 0.71 -18.50
C LEU A 127 0.75 1.34 -19.69
N THR A 128 -0.22 2.21 -19.44
CA THR A 128 -0.95 2.94 -20.50
C THR A 128 -0.02 3.85 -21.29
N LEU A 129 0.94 4.52 -20.63
CA LEU A 129 1.99 5.30 -21.30
C LEU A 129 2.83 4.44 -22.24
N LEU A 130 3.32 3.28 -21.78
CA LEU A 130 4.11 2.37 -22.60
C LEU A 130 3.30 1.85 -23.79
N ASP A 131 2.07 1.44 -23.58
CA ASP A 131 1.21 0.96 -24.67
C ASP A 131 0.94 2.05 -25.72
N THR A 132 0.87 3.32 -25.28
CA THR A 132 0.63 4.46 -26.17
C THR A 132 1.90 4.90 -26.89
N TYR A 133 3.04 4.94 -26.20
CA TYR A 133 4.28 5.54 -26.69
C TYR A 133 5.20 4.55 -27.39
N VAL A 134 5.08 3.26 -27.03
CA VAL A 134 5.89 2.16 -27.57
C VAL A 134 4.95 1.09 -28.12
N PRO A 135 4.46 1.24 -29.38
CA PRO A 135 3.52 0.30 -29.98
C PRO A 135 4.10 -1.10 -30.17
N ASP A 136 5.41 -1.20 -30.34
CA ASP A 136 6.11 -2.48 -30.54
C ASP A 136 6.19 -3.25 -29.21
N GLU A 137 5.66 -4.47 -29.21
CA GLU A 137 5.59 -5.33 -28.03
C GLU A 137 6.98 -5.82 -27.59
N ASP A 138 7.85 -6.14 -28.55
CA ASP A 138 9.21 -6.62 -28.24
C ASP A 138 10.03 -5.49 -27.60
N GLU A 139 9.85 -4.24 -28.05
CA GLU A 139 10.50 -3.09 -27.47
C GLU A 139 10.01 -2.84 -26.02
N ARG A 140 8.71 -2.98 -25.77
CA ARG A 140 8.16 -2.91 -24.38
C ARG A 140 8.76 -3.99 -23.49
N HIS A 141 8.81 -5.24 -23.95
CA HIS A 141 9.43 -6.33 -23.21
C HIS A 141 10.90 -6.04 -22.90
N GLN A 142 11.67 -5.58 -23.88
CA GLN A 142 13.06 -5.18 -23.66
C GLN A 142 13.21 -4.05 -22.64
N ALA A 143 12.25 -3.13 -22.56
CA ALA A 143 12.27 -2.07 -21.58
C ALA A 143 12.18 -2.62 -20.14
N PHE A 144 11.25 -3.53 -19.87
CA PHE A 144 11.11 -4.19 -18.56
C PHE A 144 12.29 -5.12 -18.25
N ASP A 145 12.71 -5.93 -19.19
CA ASP A 145 13.88 -6.81 -19.05
C ASP A 145 15.14 -6.06 -18.63
N ALA A 146 15.33 -4.85 -19.16
CA ALA A 146 16.48 -4.03 -18.80
C ALA A 146 16.41 -3.54 -17.36
N VAL A 147 15.20 -3.19 -16.87
CA VAL A 147 15.00 -2.78 -15.48
C VAL A 147 15.30 -3.94 -14.52
N GLU A 148 14.84 -5.16 -14.83
CA GLU A 148 15.12 -6.35 -14.04
C GLU A 148 16.63 -6.70 -13.97
N LYS A 149 17.40 -6.30 -14.97
CA LYS A 149 18.86 -6.53 -15.04
C LYS A 149 19.65 -5.54 -14.18
N ILE A 150 19.03 -4.48 -13.65
CA ILE A 150 19.71 -3.52 -12.77
C ILE A 150 20.09 -4.21 -11.45
N PRO A 151 21.40 -4.25 -11.07
CA PRO A 151 21.85 -5.00 -9.89
C PRO A 151 21.17 -4.58 -8.59
N SER A 152 20.89 -3.29 -8.41
CA SER A 152 20.23 -2.76 -7.22
C SER A 152 18.77 -3.18 -7.11
N ILE A 153 18.09 -3.46 -8.22
CA ILE A 153 16.72 -3.99 -8.23
C ILE A 153 16.74 -5.50 -7.97
N LYS A 154 17.70 -6.21 -8.55
CA LYS A 154 17.92 -7.66 -8.30
C LYS A 154 18.34 -7.97 -6.86
N ALA A 155 19.15 -7.11 -6.26
CA ALA A 155 19.64 -7.26 -4.89
C ALA A 155 18.55 -6.94 -3.84
N ARG A 156 17.33 -7.43 -4.03
CA ARG A 156 16.30 -7.38 -2.98
C ARG A 156 16.82 -8.16 -1.79
N PRO A 157 16.92 -7.58 -0.59
CA PRO A 157 17.11 -8.38 0.59
C PRO A 157 15.86 -9.24 0.75
N THR A 158 15.99 -10.50 0.40
CA THR A 158 15.11 -11.51 0.92
C THR A 158 15.44 -11.56 2.41
N THR A 159 14.81 -10.74 3.22
CA THR A 159 14.72 -10.99 4.65
C THR A 159 13.82 -12.20 4.81
N ALA A 160 14.33 -13.35 4.39
CA ALA A 160 13.88 -14.61 4.87
C ALA A 160 14.23 -14.60 6.37
N SER A 161 13.25 -14.35 7.19
CA SER A 161 13.27 -14.62 8.60
C SER A 161 13.75 -16.07 8.79
N SER A 162 15.01 -16.23 9.13
CA SER A 162 15.47 -17.45 9.80
C SER A 162 14.95 -17.39 11.24
N GLY A 163 13.71 -17.80 11.41
CA GLY A 163 13.02 -17.90 12.69
C GLY A 163 12.56 -19.32 12.90
N SER A 164 13.38 -20.11 13.58
CA SER A 164 13.04 -21.19 14.50
C SER A 164 11.86 -22.09 14.11
N THR A 165 12.22 -23.28 13.68
CA THR A 165 11.37 -24.49 13.73
C THR A 165 10.69 -24.64 15.08
N ARG A 166 9.39 -24.41 15.11
CA ARG A 166 8.53 -25.03 16.13
C ARG A 166 7.45 -25.81 15.39
N SER A 167 7.61 -27.13 15.40
CA SER A 167 6.60 -28.05 14.93
C SER A 167 5.34 -27.91 15.78
N SER A 168 4.20 -27.71 15.14
CA SER A 168 2.91 -28.10 15.70
C SER A 168 1.94 -28.38 14.55
N SER A 169 1.57 -29.61 14.48
CA SER A 169 0.38 -30.30 13.95
C SER A 169 -0.60 -29.53 13.07
N SER A 170 -0.75 -30.07 11.89
CA SER A 170 -1.79 -29.98 10.89
C SER A 170 -3.22 -29.92 11.44
N THR A 171 -3.96 -28.88 11.07
CA THR A 171 -5.40 -28.99 10.79
C THR A 171 -5.66 -28.30 9.46
N GLY A 172 -6.06 -29.12 8.47
CA GLY A 172 -6.26 -28.70 7.10
C GLY A 172 -7.46 -27.80 6.92
N TRP A 173 -7.22 -26.65 6.32
CA TRP A 173 -8.28 -25.84 5.74
C TRP A 173 -8.42 -26.24 4.27
N ARG A 174 -9.61 -26.77 3.89
CA ARG A 174 -9.97 -27.03 2.50
C ARG A 174 -10.78 -25.83 1.99
N PRO A 175 -10.42 -25.21 0.85
CA PRO A 175 -11.29 -24.21 0.24
C PRO A 175 -12.51 -24.90 -0.40
N ALA A 176 -13.69 -24.35 -0.13
CA ALA A 176 -14.94 -24.76 -0.78
C ALA A 176 -14.92 -24.32 -2.25
N SER A 177 -15.17 -25.25 -3.16
CA SER A 177 -15.36 -25.01 -4.58
C SER A 177 -16.73 -24.34 -4.79
N THR A 178 -16.74 -23.05 -5.12
CA THR A 178 -17.93 -22.38 -5.65
C THR A 178 -17.97 -22.54 -7.16
N GLY A 179 -18.88 -23.41 -7.63
CA GLY A 179 -19.21 -23.55 -9.04
C GLY A 179 -19.88 -22.28 -9.57
N VAL A 180 -19.26 -21.65 -10.55
CA VAL A 180 -19.88 -20.59 -11.35
C VAL A 180 -20.81 -21.27 -12.35
N ARG A 181 -22.12 -21.11 -12.16
CA ARG A 181 -23.13 -21.46 -13.18
C ARG A 181 -23.16 -20.35 -14.23
N SER A 182 -22.84 -20.69 -15.46
CA SER A 182 -23.08 -19.85 -16.64
C SER A 182 -24.57 -19.63 -16.82
N CYS A 183 -25.02 -18.38 -16.90
CA CYS A 183 -26.35 -18.02 -17.35
C CYS A 183 -26.20 -17.52 -18.79
N SER A 184 -26.69 -18.35 -19.75
CA SER A 184 -26.89 -17.95 -21.14
C SER A 184 -28.34 -17.47 -21.28
N THR A 185 -28.52 -16.26 -21.75
CA THR A 185 -29.58 -15.77 -22.67
C THR A 185 -29.21 -14.40 -23.15
#